data_ad4135398b0f306eb48839d0b24086f4
#
_entry.id   ad4135398b0f306eb48839d0b24086f4
#
_cell.length_a   1.000
_cell.length_b   1.000
_cell.length_c   1.000
_cell.angle_alpha   90.00
_cell.angle_beta   90.00
_cell.angle_gamma   90.00
#
_symmetry.space_group_name_H-M   'P 1'
#
loop_
_entity.id
_entity.type
_entity.pdbx_description
1 polymer ?
#
loop_
_entity_poly.entity_id
_entity_poly.type
_entity_poly.pdbx_seq_one_letter_code
_entity_poly.pdbx_strand_id
1 'polypeptide(L)'
;MASQSTIGIIGAMDVEVALLKKHMQECGEVHTTAFSGMEFIEGVIGQTSVVVVKCGVGMVNAATCTQILIDRFGVGAVLNTGIAGSLDATIEIGDVVVATDAVNHIMDVSNLGYAVGQTPGADTLAFPMNEKLSCAVVDAAVKIGVTTHRGRVASGDRFVCSDSEKQRITKAFDAKCCEMEGAAIANVCHLSNTPCAIVRAISDKADGSSSVDYPTFEAQAAHHCAELVIHAISSLA
;
A
#
# COMPACT_ATOMS: atom_id res chain seq x y z
N MET A 1 -8.34 -19.51 22.89
CA MET A 1 -8.32 -19.15 21.47
C MET A 1 -7.55 -17.83 21.43
N ALA A 2 -6.43 -17.76 20.69
CA ALA A 2 -5.71 -16.50 20.51
C ALA A 2 -6.69 -15.56 19.80
N SER A 3 -6.94 -14.39 20.36
CA SER A 3 -7.71 -13.33 19.69
C SER A 3 -7.02 -13.01 18.35
N GLN A 4 -7.74 -13.20 17.27
CA GLN A 4 -7.24 -12.81 15.95
C GLN A 4 -7.01 -11.29 15.99
N SER A 5 -5.78 -10.85 15.68
CA SER A 5 -5.43 -9.43 15.80
C SER A 5 -6.13 -8.63 14.69
N THR A 6 -6.67 -7.47 15.04
CA THR A 6 -7.30 -6.53 14.09
C THR A 6 -6.29 -6.10 13.03
N ILE A 7 -6.72 -5.99 11.78
CA ILE A 7 -5.89 -5.53 10.66
C ILE A 7 -6.28 -4.10 10.29
N GLY A 8 -5.31 -3.19 10.28
CA GLY A 8 -5.48 -1.85 9.73
C GLY A 8 -5.34 -1.89 8.21
N ILE A 9 -6.30 -1.30 7.48
CA ILE A 9 -6.26 -1.21 6.02
C ILE A 9 -6.24 0.26 5.61
N ILE A 10 -5.16 0.68 4.93
CA ILE A 10 -4.92 2.07 4.54
C ILE A 10 -5.02 2.21 3.02
N GLY A 11 -5.88 3.10 2.55
CA GLY A 11 -5.81 3.68 1.21
C GLY A 11 -5.62 5.19 1.28
N ALA A 12 -5.07 5.81 0.26
CA ALA A 12 -4.83 7.26 0.22
C ALA A 12 -6.06 8.04 -0.22
N MET A 13 -6.89 7.46 -1.08
CA MET A 13 -8.00 8.12 -1.75
C MET A 13 -9.34 7.44 -1.50
N ASP A 14 -10.45 8.16 -1.69
CA ASP A 14 -11.79 7.59 -1.52
C ASP A 14 -12.04 6.40 -2.44
N VAL A 15 -11.59 6.45 -3.69
CA VAL A 15 -11.74 5.36 -4.66
C VAL A 15 -11.06 4.06 -4.22
N GLU A 16 -9.97 4.14 -3.44
CA GLU A 16 -9.21 2.98 -2.97
C GLU A 16 -9.87 2.27 -1.78
N VAL A 17 -10.68 2.98 -1.00
CA VAL A 17 -11.33 2.43 0.20
C VAL A 17 -12.85 2.29 0.09
N ALA A 18 -13.46 2.82 -0.96
CA ALA A 18 -14.92 2.84 -1.11
C ALA A 18 -15.53 1.42 -1.11
N LEU A 19 -14.94 0.49 -1.86
CA LEU A 19 -15.43 -0.89 -1.92
C LEU A 19 -15.27 -1.62 -0.57
N LEU A 20 -14.14 -1.41 0.11
CA LEU A 20 -13.88 -1.97 1.45
C LEU A 20 -14.93 -1.49 2.46
N LYS A 21 -15.18 -0.17 2.51
CA LYS A 21 -16.20 0.42 3.39
C LYS A 21 -17.59 -0.13 3.11
N LYS A 22 -17.96 -0.20 1.83
CA LYS A 22 -19.24 -0.77 1.41
C LYS A 22 -19.38 -2.22 1.83
N HIS A 23 -18.36 -3.05 1.57
CA HIS A 23 -18.35 -4.46 1.95
C HIS A 23 -18.51 -4.66 3.46
N MET A 24 -17.79 -3.87 4.27
CA MET A 24 -17.94 -3.93 5.73
C MET A 24 -19.37 -3.60 6.20
N GLN A 25 -20.01 -2.56 5.61
CA GLN A 25 -21.40 -2.20 5.92
C GLN A 25 -22.40 -3.30 5.54
N GLU A 26 -22.12 -4.05 4.47
CA GLU A 26 -22.93 -5.21 4.06
C GLU A 26 -22.72 -6.43 4.97
N CYS A 27 -21.52 -6.55 5.58
CA CYS A 27 -21.19 -7.65 6.50
C CYS A 27 -21.73 -7.45 7.92
N GLY A 28 -21.98 -6.21 8.35
CA GLY A 28 -22.47 -5.94 9.71
C GLY A 28 -22.40 -4.48 10.13
N GLU A 29 -22.51 -4.28 11.45
CA GLU A 29 -22.40 -2.95 12.04
C GLU A 29 -20.97 -2.42 11.93
N VAL A 30 -20.84 -1.14 11.60
CA VAL A 30 -19.56 -0.43 11.54
C VAL A 30 -19.55 0.73 12.53
N HIS A 31 -18.40 0.96 13.16
CA HIS A 31 -18.19 2.11 14.04
C HIS A 31 -17.15 3.05 13.44
N THR A 32 -17.45 4.37 13.46
CA THR A 32 -16.55 5.39 12.89
C THR A 32 -16.03 6.29 13.98
N THR A 33 -14.71 6.44 14.03
CA THR A 33 -14.01 7.35 14.93
C THR A 33 -13.12 8.30 14.14
N ALA A 34 -13.14 9.59 14.47
CA ALA A 34 -12.34 10.60 13.77
C ALA A 34 -11.12 11.02 14.59
N PHE A 35 -9.93 10.98 13.96
CA PHE A 35 -8.68 11.51 14.50
C PHE A 35 -7.87 12.21 13.40
N SER A 36 -7.27 13.34 13.72
CA SER A 36 -6.35 14.06 12.82
C SER A 36 -6.92 14.32 11.42
N GLY A 37 -8.24 14.55 11.33
CA GLY A 37 -8.92 14.77 10.05
C GLY A 37 -9.19 13.50 9.23
N MET A 38 -8.93 12.31 9.77
CA MET A 38 -9.17 11.01 9.15
C MET A 38 -10.31 10.28 9.85
N GLU A 39 -11.12 9.52 9.09
CA GLU A 39 -12.18 8.65 9.60
C GLU A 39 -11.69 7.20 9.61
N PHE A 40 -11.62 6.62 10.79
CA PHE A 40 -11.27 5.22 11.04
C PHE A 40 -12.56 4.42 11.21
N ILE A 41 -12.79 3.48 10.32
CA ILE A 41 -14.01 2.68 10.29
C ILE A 41 -13.70 1.26 10.74
N GLU A 42 -14.18 0.90 11.92
CA GLU A 42 -14.04 -0.42 12.53
C GLU A 42 -15.19 -1.33 12.08
N GLY A 43 -14.91 -2.57 11.78
CA GLY A 43 -15.89 -3.57 11.37
C GLY A 43 -15.23 -4.91 11.07
N VAL A 44 -15.85 -5.71 10.20
CA VAL A 44 -15.35 -7.03 9.83
C VAL A 44 -15.33 -7.23 8.33
N ILE A 45 -14.36 -8.03 7.85
CA ILE A 45 -14.33 -8.61 6.52
C ILE A 45 -14.18 -10.12 6.70
N GLY A 46 -15.21 -10.88 6.30
CA GLY A 46 -15.32 -12.30 6.66
C GLY A 46 -15.41 -12.48 8.17
N GLN A 47 -14.42 -13.13 8.80
CA GLN A 47 -14.33 -13.29 10.25
C GLN A 47 -13.21 -12.44 10.87
N THR A 48 -12.52 -11.63 10.07
CA THR A 48 -11.39 -10.82 10.51
C THR A 48 -11.85 -9.42 10.89
N SER A 49 -11.51 -8.97 12.11
CA SER A 49 -11.70 -7.58 12.54
C SER A 49 -10.77 -6.66 11.76
N VAL A 50 -11.31 -5.57 11.24
CA VAL A 50 -10.53 -4.60 10.45
C VAL A 50 -10.81 -3.16 10.85
N VAL A 51 -9.84 -2.28 10.62
CA VAL A 51 -10.03 -0.83 10.65
C VAL A 51 -9.62 -0.28 9.28
N VAL A 52 -10.59 0.24 8.53
CA VAL A 52 -10.36 0.83 7.20
C VAL A 52 -10.28 2.35 7.32
N VAL A 53 -9.28 2.95 6.69
CA VAL A 53 -9.07 4.40 6.75
C VAL A 53 -8.57 4.96 5.42
N LYS A 54 -9.09 6.15 5.05
CA LYS A 54 -8.50 7.00 4.02
C LYS A 54 -7.51 7.94 4.68
N CYS A 55 -6.22 7.77 4.40
CA CYS A 55 -5.20 8.61 5.03
C CYS A 55 -5.00 9.96 4.34
N GLY A 56 -5.37 10.12 3.08
CA GLY A 56 -4.94 11.21 2.21
C GLY A 56 -3.60 10.91 1.54
N VAL A 57 -3.32 11.59 0.43
CA VAL A 57 -2.13 11.37 -0.37
C VAL A 57 -0.87 11.87 0.36
N GLY A 58 0.22 11.13 0.21
CA GLY A 58 1.55 11.52 0.62
C GLY A 58 2.06 10.89 1.92
N MET A 59 3.38 10.90 2.05
CA MET A 59 4.11 10.15 3.07
C MET A 59 3.80 10.60 4.50
N VAL A 60 3.60 11.90 4.73
CA VAL A 60 3.28 12.44 6.06
C VAL A 60 1.91 11.95 6.54
N ASN A 61 0.90 12.01 5.66
CA ASN A 61 -0.45 11.51 5.95
C ASN A 61 -0.43 10.02 6.24
N ALA A 62 0.27 9.25 5.41
CA ALA A 62 0.40 7.81 5.54
C ALA A 62 1.10 7.40 6.85
N ALA A 63 2.20 8.06 7.21
CA ALA A 63 2.91 7.82 8.47
C ALA A 63 2.02 8.12 9.70
N THR A 64 1.35 9.29 9.69
CA THR A 64 0.43 9.69 10.76
C THR A 64 -0.70 8.69 10.92
N CYS A 65 -1.33 8.28 9.83
CA CYS A 65 -2.39 7.28 9.81
C CYS A 65 -1.93 5.95 10.40
N THR A 66 -0.77 5.46 9.97
CA THR A 66 -0.20 4.19 10.44
C THR A 66 0.04 4.21 11.95
N GLN A 67 0.64 5.29 12.47
CA GLN A 67 0.89 5.42 13.90
C GLN A 67 -0.42 5.46 14.71
N ILE A 68 -1.46 6.15 14.22
CA ILE A 68 -2.78 6.17 14.87
C ILE A 68 -3.39 4.76 14.91
N LEU A 69 -3.34 3.99 13.81
CA LEU A 69 -3.83 2.61 13.76
C LEU A 69 -3.16 1.73 14.82
N ILE A 70 -1.84 1.86 14.95
CA ILE A 70 -1.07 1.07 15.91
C ILE A 70 -1.40 1.49 17.36
N ASP A 71 -1.34 2.78 17.67
CA ASP A 71 -1.45 3.27 19.03
C ASP A 71 -2.88 3.35 19.58
N ARG A 72 -3.86 3.68 18.71
CA ARG A 72 -5.24 3.92 19.15
C ARG A 72 -6.15 2.72 18.91
N PHE A 73 -5.92 1.99 17.82
CA PHE A 73 -6.75 0.85 17.45
C PHE A 73 -6.08 -0.50 17.75
N GLY A 74 -4.80 -0.48 18.17
CA GLY A 74 -4.09 -1.69 18.57
C GLY A 74 -4.01 -2.73 17.46
N VAL A 75 -3.92 -2.30 16.19
CA VAL A 75 -3.88 -3.23 15.06
C VAL A 75 -2.62 -4.09 15.14
N GLY A 76 -2.76 -5.39 14.90
CA GLY A 76 -1.64 -6.33 14.92
C GLY A 76 -0.95 -6.49 13.57
N ALA A 77 -1.51 -5.88 12.53
CA ALA A 77 -0.92 -5.82 11.19
C ALA A 77 -1.50 -4.65 10.40
N VAL A 78 -0.76 -4.17 9.41
CA VAL A 78 -1.21 -3.11 8.49
C VAL A 78 -1.14 -3.60 7.05
N LEU A 79 -2.19 -3.36 6.27
CA LEU A 79 -2.23 -3.60 4.84
C LEU A 79 -2.49 -2.27 4.13
N ASN A 80 -1.59 -1.90 3.22
CA ASN A 80 -1.77 -0.73 2.36
C ASN A 80 -2.28 -1.20 0.99
N THR A 81 -3.42 -0.65 0.60
CA THR A 81 -4.07 -0.90 -0.70
C THR A 81 -4.10 0.38 -1.52
N GLY A 82 -4.02 0.26 -2.83
CA GLY A 82 -4.12 1.41 -3.71
C GLY A 82 -3.59 1.15 -5.10
N ILE A 83 -3.34 2.22 -5.81
CA ILE A 83 -2.85 2.20 -7.19
C ILE A 83 -1.41 2.70 -7.28
N ALA A 84 -0.75 2.42 -8.40
CA ALA A 84 0.64 2.83 -8.65
C ALA A 84 0.95 2.92 -10.14
N GLY A 85 1.96 3.71 -10.48
CA GLY A 85 2.56 3.73 -11.81
C GLY A 85 3.62 2.62 -11.98
N SER A 86 3.57 1.88 -13.09
CA SER A 86 4.52 0.81 -13.38
C SER A 86 5.91 1.35 -13.75
N LEU A 87 6.94 0.81 -13.11
CA LEU A 87 8.35 1.04 -13.44
C LEU A 87 8.94 -0.09 -14.30
N ASP A 88 8.23 -1.18 -14.49
CA ASP A 88 8.64 -2.35 -15.26
C ASP A 88 7.80 -2.46 -16.53
N ALA A 89 8.44 -2.52 -17.69
CA ALA A 89 7.75 -2.57 -19.00
C ALA A 89 6.90 -3.85 -19.20
N THR A 90 7.19 -4.90 -18.43
CA THR A 90 6.46 -6.19 -18.52
C THR A 90 5.19 -6.23 -17.67
N ILE A 91 4.96 -5.23 -16.83
CA ILE A 91 3.79 -5.14 -15.96
C ILE A 91 2.74 -4.25 -16.63
N GLU A 92 1.56 -4.79 -16.92
CA GLU A 92 0.50 -4.09 -17.65
C GLU A 92 -0.43 -3.31 -16.70
N ILE A 93 -1.17 -2.34 -17.27
CA ILE A 93 -2.25 -1.64 -16.55
C ILE A 93 -3.31 -2.69 -16.18
N GLY A 94 -3.71 -2.67 -14.89
CA GLY A 94 -4.62 -3.68 -14.32
C GLY A 94 -3.93 -4.83 -13.61
N ASP A 95 -2.64 -5.10 -13.88
CA ASP A 95 -1.85 -6.05 -13.10
C ASP A 95 -1.64 -5.52 -11.66
N VAL A 96 -1.32 -6.41 -10.74
CA VAL A 96 -1.11 -6.07 -9.34
C VAL A 96 0.34 -6.34 -8.92
N VAL A 97 0.96 -5.39 -8.24
CA VAL A 97 2.26 -5.57 -7.57
C VAL A 97 2.01 -5.85 -6.09
N VAL A 98 2.49 -7.00 -5.61
CA VAL A 98 2.57 -7.36 -4.19
C VAL A 98 4.00 -7.09 -3.72
N ALA A 99 4.18 -6.13 -2.85
CA ALA A 99 5.51 -5.68 -2.44
C ALA A 99 6.31 -6.78 -1.72
N THR A 100 7.60 -6.86 -2.02
CA THR A 100 8.59 -7.60 -1.19
C THR A 100 9.20 -6.70 -0.13
N ASP A 101 9.39 -5.44 -0.50
CA ASP A 101 9.83 -4.35 0.37
C ASP A 101 9.41 -2.99 -0.21
N ALA A 102 9.58 -1.92 0.56
CA ALA A 102 9.33 -0.56 0.13
C ALA A 102 10.52 0.36 0.42
N VAL A 103 10.86 1.25 -0.52
CA VAL A 103 11.97 2.20 -0.42
C VAL A 103 11.50 3.63 -0.63
N ASN A 104 12.06 4.58 0.13
CA ASN A 104 11.84 6.01 -0.09
C ASN A 104 12.77 6.52 -1.20
N HIS A 105 12.29 6.65 -2.44
CA HIS A 105 13.11 7.04 -3.58
C HIS A 105 13.49 8.53 -3.64
N ILE A 106 12.93 9.35 -2.74
CA ILE A 106 13.26 10.79 -2.63
C ILE A 106 14.20 11.08 -1.47
N MET A 107 14.49 10.12 -0.58
CA MET A 107 15.50 10.29 0.46
C MET A 107 16.89 10.29 -0.18
N ASP A 108 17.57 11.41 -0.11
CA ASP A 108 18.93 11.52 -0.62
C ASP A 108 19.80 12.37 0.32
N VAL A 109 20.65 11.69 1.03
CA VAL A 109 21.69 12.25 1.90
C VAL A 109 23.06 11.62 1.55
N SER A 110 23.25 11.30 0.28
CA SER A 110 24.46 10.66 -0.23
C SER A 110 25.72 11.52 -0.01
N ASN A 111 25.55 12.84 0.06
CA ASN A 111 26.62 13.77 0.47
C ASN A 111 27.16 13.52 1.88
N LEU A 112 26.44 12.77 2.72
CA LEU A 112 26.85 12.35 4.07
C LEU A 112 27.32 10.89 4.11
N GLY A 113 27.47 10.23 2.95
CA GLY A 113 27.97 8.86 2.84
C GLY A 113 26.92 7.75 2.92
N TYR A 114 25.63 8.09 2.93
CA TYR A 114 24.54 7.12 2.88
C TYR A 114 24.21 6.72 1.43
N ALA A 115 23.63 5.55 1.25
CA ALA A 115 23.07 5.20 -0.05
C ALA A 115 21.82 6.06 -0.36
N VAL A 116 21.57 6.34 -1.64
CA VAL A 116 20.32 6.98 -2.07
C VAL A 116 19.14 6.10 -1.65
N GLY A 117 18.12 6.68 -1.04
CA GLY A 117 16.98 5.96 -0.45
C GLY A 117 17.15 5.54 1.01
N GLN A 118 18.39 5.58 1.53
CA GLN A 118 18.64 5.18 2.91
C GLN A 118 18.28 6.30 3.90
N THR A 119 17.38 5.99 4.83
CA THR A 119 17.08 6.87 5.96
C THR A 119 18.23 6.81 6.96
N PRO A 120 18.87 7.94 7.34
CA PRO A 120 19.91 7.95 8.36
C PRO A 120 19.41 7.34 9.68
N GLY A 121 20.19 6.42 10.24
CA GLY A 121 19.84 5.71 11.46
C GLY A 121 18.97 4.47 11.28
N ALA A 122 18.42 4.23 10.08
CA ALA A 122 17.78 2.97 9.76
C ALA A 122 18.84 1.89 9.47
N ASP A 123 18.56 0.67 9.89
CA ASP A 123 19.40 -0.51 9.70
C ASP A 123 19.22 -1.16 8.31
N THR A 124 18.27 -0.66 7.51
CA THR A 124 17.93 -1.16 6.18
C THR A 124 17.72 -0.04 5.18
N LEU A 125 17.97 -0.32 3.90
CA LEU A 125 17.67 0.56 2.78
C LEU A 125 16.17 0.56 2.46
N ALA A 126 15.54 -0.62 2.47
CA ALA A 126 14.15 -0.83 2.14
C ALA A 126 13.48 -1.67 3.25
N PHE A 127 12.26 -1.34 3.59
CA PHE A 127 11.51 -1.96 4.68
C PHE A 127 10.81 -3.23 4.18
N PRO A 128 11.12 -4.43 4.72
CA PRO A 128 10.57 -5.69 4.22
C PRO A 128 9.10 -5.86 4.57
N MET A 129 8.36 -6.54 3.69
CA MET A 129 6.98 -6.93 3.93
C MET A 129 6.84 -8.21 4.72
N ASN A 130 5.70 -8.38 5.38
CA ASN A 130 5.36 -9.63 6.05
C ASN A 130 4.95 -10.68 5.02
N GLU A 131 5.71 -11.77 4.95
CA GLU A 131 5.52 -12.82 3.94
C GLU A 131 4.14 -13.50 4.05
N LYS A 132 3.63 -13.73 5.28
CA LYS A 132 2.32 -14.38 5.46
C LYS A 132 1.19 -13.53 4.88
N LEU A 133 1.21 -12.21 5.10
CA LEU A 133 0.23 -11.28 4.53
C LEU A 133 0.37 -11.20 3.01
N SER A 134 1.60 -11.10 2.50
CA SER A 134 1.87 -11.05 1.06
C SER A 134 1.43 -12.33 0.35
N CYS A 135 1.68 -13.51 0.93
CA CYS A 135 1.20 -14.78 0.38
C CYS A 135 -0.33 -14.86 0.35
N ALA A 136 -1.03 -14.41 1.39
CA ALA A 136 -2.49 -14.40 1.40
C ALA A 136 -3.07 -13.56 0.25
N VAL A 137 -2.42 -12.43 -0.10
CA VAL A 137 -2.80 -11.60 -1.25
C VAL A 137 -2.55 -12.34 -2.56
N VAL A 138 -1.38 -12.97 -2.73
CA VAL A 138 -1.05 -13.74 -3.94
C VAL A 138 -2.01 -14.91 -4.12
N ASP A 139 -2.31 -15.66 -3.05
CA ASP A 139 -3.26 -16.78 -3.09
C ASP A 139 -4.68 -16.34 -3.44
N ALA A 140 -5.10 -15.18 -2.94
CA ALA A 140 -6.37 -14.59 -3.31
C ALA A 140 -6.40 -14.19 -4.79
N ALA A 141 -5.33 -13.57 -5.30
CA ALA A 141 -5.21 -13.18 -6.70
C ALA A 141 -5.31 -14.38 -7.65
N VAL A 142 -4.65 -15.49 -7.32
CA VAL A 142 -4.76 -16.74 -8.10
C VAL A 142 -6.21 -17.22 -8.16
N LYS A 143 -6.95 -17.16 -7.05
CA LYS A 143 -8.36 -17.61 -6.98
C LYS A 143 -9.30 -16.77 -7.84
N ILE A 144 -9.05 -15.47 -7.96
CA ILE A 144 -9.90 -14.54 -8.73
C ILE A 144 -9.34 -14.23 -10.13
N GLY A 145 -8.23 -14.87 -10.53
CA GLY A 145 -7.65 -14.74 -11.86
C GLY A 145 -6.95 -13.42 -12.13
N VAL A 146 -6.42 -12.76 -11.09
CA VAL A 146 -5.66 -11.51 -11.20
C VAL A 146 -4.17 -11.80 -11.37
N THR A 147 -3.54 -11.19 -12.38
CA THR A 147 -2.09 -11.28 -12.59
C THR A 147 -1.34 -10.51 -11.51
N THR A 148 -0.41 -11.19 -10.83
CA THR A 148 0.41 -10.55 -9.80
C THR A 148 1.90 -10.63 -10.10
N HIS A 149 2.61 -9.57 -9.71
CA HIS A 149 4.07 -9.47 -9.74
C HIS A 149 4.57 -9.21 -8.33
N ARG A 150 5.67 -9.83 -7.95
CA ARG A 150 6.34 -9.54 -6.67
C ARG A 150 7.57 -8.68 -6.90
N GLY A 151 7.79 -7.68 -6.04
CA GLY A 151 8.98 -6.86 -6.12
C GLY A 151 8.90 -5.61 -5.26
N ARG A 152 9.94 -4.78 -5.37
CA ARG A 152 10.07 -3.53 -4.61
C ARG A 152 9.06 -2.49 -5.07
N VAL A 153 8.50 -1.75 -4.10
CA VAL A 153 7.71 -0.54 -4.30
C VAL A 153 8.57 0.68 -3.94
N ALA A 154 8.58 1.69 -4.81
CA ALA A 154 9.30 2.95 -4.58
C ALA A 154 8.31 4.06 -4.25
N SER A 155 8.44 4.68 -3.07
CA SER A 155 7.52 5.74 -2.62
C SER A 155 8.19 7.10 -2.54
N GLY A 156 7.41 8.16 -2.81
CA GLY A 156 7.87 9.54 -2.63
C GLY A 156 6.74 10.53 -2.87
N ASP A 157 6.80 11.71 -2.26
CA ASP A 157 5.78 12.78 -2.39
C ASP A 157 5.80 13.44 -3.77
N ARG A 158 5.71 12.61 -4.82
CA ARG A 158 5.72 13.06 -6.20
C ARG A 158 5.01 12.08 -7.13
N PHE A 159 4.11 12.61 -7.95
CA PHE A 159 3.53 11.85 -9.06
C PHE A 159 4.56 11.72 -10.19
N VAL A 160 5.04 10.50 -10.44
CA VAL A 160 6.04 10.21 -11.47
C VAL A 160 5.35 10.09 -12.82
N CYS A 161 5.65 11.04 -13.73
CA CYS A 161 5.03 11.13 -15.05
C CYS A 161 6.04 11.51 -16.16
N SER A 162 7.30 11.12 -16.00
CA SER A 162 8.33 11.35 -17.02
C SER A 162 9.30 10.18 -17.13
N ASP A 163 9.74 9.88 -18.33
CA ASP A 163 10.71 8.82 -18.61
C ASP A 163 12.01 8.99 -17.84
N SER A 164 12.47 10.23 -17.68
CA SER A 164 13.72 10.52 -16.95
C SER A 164 13.63 10.15 -15.47
N GLU A 165 12.49 10.43 -14.83
CA GLU A 165 12.27 10.03 -13.43
C GLU A 165 12.07 8.53 -13.30
N LYS A 166 11.25 7.94 -14.16
CA LYS A 166 11.07 6.50 -14.24
C LYS A 166 12.43 5.79 -14.32
N GLN A 167 13.27 6.18 -15.27
CA GLN A 167 14.59 5.59 -15.44
C GLN A 167 15.50 5.80 -14.21
N ARG A 168 15.45 6.99 -13.59
CA ARG A 168 16.20 7.26 -12.36
C ARG A 168 15.82 6.31 -11.24
N ILE A 169 14.52 6.14 -11.00
CA ILE A 169 14.01 5.26 -9.93
C ILE A 169 14.33 3.80 -10.24
N THR A 170 14.05 3.35 -11.46
CA THR A 170 14.32 1.96 -11.87
C THR A 170 15.80 1.62 -11.74
N LYS A 171 16.70 2.50 -12.21
CA LYS A 171 18.16 2.29 -12.13
C LYS A 171 18.69 2.27 -10.70
N ALA A 172 18.13 3.11 -9.82
CA ALA A 172 18.61 3.23 -8.45
C ALA A 172 18.08 2.09 -7.54
N PHE A 173 16.87 1.60 -7.79
CA PHE A 173 16.17 0.76 -6.81
C PHE A 173 15.67 -0.59 -7.36
N ASP A 174 15.68 -0.82 -8.67
CA ASP A 174 15.08 -2.00 -9.32
C ASP A 174 13.61 -2.23 -8.88
N ALA A 175 12.87 -1.14 -8.71
CA ALA A 175 11.50 -1.18 -8.24
C ALA A 175 10.52 -1.53 -9.38
N LYS A 176 9.43 -2.22 -9.03
CA LYS A 176 8.37 -2.66 -9.96
C LYS A 176 7.34 -1.57 -10.22
N CYS A 177 7.03 -0.77 -9.21
CA CYS A 177 6.10 0.34 -9.33
C CYS A 177 6.49 1.49 -8.39
N CYS A 178 5.88 2.66 -8.61
CA CYS A 178 6.03 3.82 -7.74
C CYS A 178 4.68 4.40 -7.34
N GLU A 179 4.61 4.91 -6.12
CA GLU A 179 3.45 5.51 -5.48
C GLU A 179 3.89 6.52 -4.40
N MET A 180 2.99 6.94 -3.49
CA MET A 180 3.29 8.09 -2.62
C MET A 180 3.16 7.81 -1.11
N GLU A 181 2.96 6.58 -0.64
CA GLU A 181 2.65 6.26 0.77
C GLU A 181 3.42 5.07 1.34
N GLY A 182 3.61 4.02 0.56
CA GLY A 182 4.00 2.69 1.02
C GLY A 182 5.27 2.66 1.86
N ALA A 183 6.33 3.37 1.45
CA ALA A 183 7.57 3.40 2.23
C ALA A 183 7.40 4.09 3.60
N ALA A 184 6.51 5.09 3.72
CA ALA A 184 6.23 5.72 4.99
C ALA A 184 5.47 4.79 5.93
N ILE A 185 4.45 4.07 5.41
CA ILE A 185 3.72 3.04 6.15
C ILE A 185 4.69 1.94 6.63
N ALA A 186 5.50 1.42 5.71
CA ALA A 186 6.46 0.36 6.01
C ALA A 186 7.51 0.79 7.04
N ASN A 187 7.99 2.04 6.98
CA ASN A 187 8.93 2.58 7.95
C ASN A 187 8.31 2.66 9.35
N VAL A 188 7.09 3.20 9.49
CA VAL A 188 6.40 3.25 10.79
C VAL A 188 6.14 1.85 11.33
N CYS A 189 5.71 0.92 10.48
CA CYS A 189 5.51 -0.48 10.86
C CYS A 189 6.82 -1.14 11.30
N HIS A 190 7.94 -0.89 10.61
CA HIS A 190 9.27 -1.38 10.99
C HIS A 190 9.69 -0.86 12.37
N LEU A 191 9.57 0.45 12.61
CA LEU A 191 9.88 1.06 13.91
C LEU A 191 9.02 0.53 15.04
N SER A 192 7.78 0.16 14.76
CA SER A 192 6.80 -0.34 15.74
C SER A 192 6.77 -1.87 15.84
N ASN A 193 7.63 -2.59 15.10
CA ASN A 193 7.59 -4.06 14.98
C ASN A 193 6.21 -4.61 14.62
N THR A 194 5.46 -3.87 13.80
CA THR A 194 4.12 -4.25 13.33
C THR A 194 4.24 -4.85 11.92
N PRO A 195 3.75 -6.08 11.68
CA PRO A 195 3.71 -6.66 10.34
C PRO A 195 2.97 -5.78 9.33
N CYS A 196 3.50 -5.63 8.12
CA CYS A 196 2.77 -4.92 7.06
C CYS A 196 2.90 -5.60 5.69
N ALA A 197 1.95 -5.29 4.81
CA ALA A 197 1.99 -5.64 3.39
C ALA A 197 1.51 -4.45 2.55
N ILE A 198 2.02 -4.34 1.33
CA ILE A 198 1.64 -3.32 0.36
C ILE A 198 1.19 -4.00 -0.92
N VAL A 199 0.02 -3.59 -1.42
CA VAL A 199 -0.61 -4.10 -2.63
C VAL A 199 -0.98 -2.93 -3.53
N ARG A 200 -0.57 -2.96 -4.79
CA ARG A 200 -0.80 -1.87 -5.75
C ARG A 200 -1.30 -2.41 -7.08
N ALA A 201 -2.47 -1.98 -7.52
CA ALA A 201 -2.91 -2.20 -8.90
C ALA A 201 -2.32 -1.11 -9.80
N ILE A 202 -1.86 -1.51 -10.98
CA ILE A 202 -1.24 -0.57 -11.91
C ILE A 202 -2.30 0.25 -12.64
N SER A 203 -2.21 1.58 -12.50
CA SER A 203 -3.09 2.56 -13.13
C SER A 203 -2.48 3.22 -14.36
N ASP A 204 -1.14 3.27 -14.43
CA ASP A 204 -0.39 3.96 -15.46
C ASP A 204 1.07 3.42 -15.58
N LYS A 205 1.80 3.90 -16.55
CA LYS A 205 3.17 3.44 -16.82
C LYS A 205 4.26 4.31 -16.20
N ALA A 206 3.94 5.26 -15.33
CA ALA A 206 4.87 6.20 -14.69
C ALA A 206 5.78 6.94 -15.69
N ASP A 207 5.29 7.28 -16.85
CA ASP A 207 6.01 7.94 -17.95
C ASP A 207 5.17 9.06 -18.58
N GLY A 208 5.51 9.53 -19.76
CA GLY A 208 4.80 10.59 -20.46
C GLY A 208 3.33 10.27 -20.77
N SER A 209 2.91 8.99 -20.76
CA SER A 209 1.52 8.58 -20.96
C SER A 209 0.66 8.72 -19.71
N SER A 210 1.25 8.78 -18.51
CA SER A 210 0.54 8.75 -17.22
C SER A 210 -0.52 9.83 -17.06
N SER A 211 -0.36 10.98 -17.70
CA SER A 211 -1.37 12.06 -17.67
C SER A 211 -2.69 11.68 -18.35
N VAL A 212 -2.69 10.68 -19.22
CA VAL A 212 -3.86 10.15 -19.92
C VAL A 212 -4.32 8.84 -19.30
N ASP A 213 -3.39 7.96 -18.95
CA ASP A 213 -3.66 6.63 -18.42
C ASP A 213 -4.28 6.71 -17.01
N TYR A 214 -3.69 7.50 -16.12
CA TYR A 214 -4.13 7.63 -14.74
C TYR A 214 -5.63 7.98 -14.62
N PRO A 215 -6.15 9.09 -15.17
CA PRO A 215 -7.55 9.43 -15.03
C PRO A 215 -8.49 8.43 -15.74
N THR A 216 -7.95 7.64 -16.68
CA THR A 216 -8.73 6.63 -17.42
C THR A 216 -8.90 5.35 -16.59
N PHE A 217 -7.86 4.91 -15.89
CA PHE A 217 -7.81 3.60 -15.24
C PHE A 217 -7.85 3.64 -13.71
N GLU A 218 -7.73 4.81 -13.08
CA GLU A 218 -7.70 4.99 -11.62
C GLU A 218 -8.82 4.22 -10.90
N ALA A 219 -10.06 4.48 -11.28
CA ALA A 219 -11.21 3.89 -10.61
C ALA A 219 -11.27 2.36 -10.76
N GLN A 220 -10.93 1.84 -11.94
CA GLN A 220 -10.92 0.41 -12.21
C GLN A 220 -9.78 -0.29 -11.45
N ALA A 221 -8.58 0.28 -11.49
CA ALA A 221 -7.42 -0.26 -10.77
C ALA A 221 -7.64 -0.27 -9.26
N ALA A 222 -8.18 0.82 -8.70
CA ALA A 222 -8.52 0.93 -7.29
C ALA A 222 -9.58 -0.11 -6.87
N HIS A 223 -10.61 -0.31 -7.69
CA HIS A 223 -11.64 -1.31 -7.46
C HIS A 223 -11.05 -2.73 -7.43
N HIS A 224 -10.24 -3.09 -8.43
CA HIS A 224 -9.57 -4.40 -8.49
C HIS A 224 -8.67 -4.65 -7.28
N CYS A 225 -7.89 -3.62 -6.86
CA CYS A 225 -7.05 -3.74 -5.67
C CYS A 225 -7.86 -3.99 -4.40
N ALA A 226 -8.95 -3.24 -4.21
CA ALA A 226 -9.83 -3.39 -3.04
C ALA A 226 -10.54 -4.75 -3.02
N GLU A 227 -11.01 -5.24 -4.17
CA GLU A 227 -11.61 -6.57 -4.30
C GLU A 227 -10.62 -7.68 -3.91
N LEU A 228 -9.38 -7.60 -4.42
CA LEU A 228 -8.32 -8.53 -4.06
C LEU A 228 -8.04 -8.53 -2.55
N VAL A 229 -7.99 -7.34 -1.93
CA VAL A 229 -7.77 -7.21 -0.48
C VAL A 229 -8.93 -7.83 0.32
N ILE A 230 -10.19 -7.64 -0.10
CA ILE A 230 -11.34 -8.29 0.54
C ILE A 230 -11.18 -9.82 0.53
N HIS A 231 -10.83 -10.39 -0.62
CA HIS A 231 -10.60 -11.84 -0.73
C HIS A 231 -9.42 -12.32 0.12
N ALA A 232 -8.33 -11.57 0.14
CA ALA A 232 -7.15 -11.90 0.96
C ALA A 232 -7.48 -11.91 2.45
N ILE A 233 -8.13 -10.85 2.96
CA ILE A 233 -8.51 -10.72 4.37
C ILE A 233 -9.52 -11.81 4.77
N SER A 234 -10.51 -12.10 3.91
CA SER A 234 -11.50 -13.17 4.17
C SER A 234 -10.86 -14.56 4.30
N SER A 235 -9.68 -14.77 3.70
CA SER A 235 -8.94 -16.04 3.75
C SER A 235 -7.99 -16.17 4.95
N LEU A 236 -7.76 -15.11 5.71
CA LEU A 236 -6.89 -15.10 6.90
C LEU A 236 -7.60 -15.62 8.18
N ALA A 237 -8.88 -15.87 8.10
CA ALA A 237 -9.74 -16.31 9.20
C ALA A 237 -9.49 -17.76 9.63
#